data_c344e47713a1512ab492a058ddfe78d9
#
_entry.id   c344e47713a1512ab492a058ddfe78d9
#
_cell.length_a   1.000
_cell.length_b   1.000
_cell.length_c   1.000
_cell.angle_alpha   90.00
_cell.angle_beta   90.00
_cell.angle_gamma   90.00
#
_symmetry.space_group_name_H-M   'P 1'
#
loop_
_entity.id
_entity.type
_entity.pdbx_description
1 polymer ?
#
loop_
_entity_poly.entity_id
_entity_poly.type
_entity_poly.pdbx_seq_one_letter_code
_entity_poly.pdbx_strand_id
1 'polypeptide(L)'
;MKKRHKNKTNTIGLMAVSIFLALLLFLTATINTNSKTGTQVAGATETYTHTLTNVPIDLKYDSDKYFVSGYSYEVRVYLSSVNRVKLDSEINSDTRQFKVVADLSHEETGTRTVRLKVTNLPSDVTATIEPKTISVTIGQKESKTFEVQGVVAASQVAVGYEVTDVSTNLDTVKVTSDESIIQRIDHVEAALPEDEVLDGNYSGKVNLQAVASDGTVLAGIIAPSKARLDVTVKKLTKEVPVKINLVGEMDESLSKIDYKLSQNTVTISGTREALDAISEVEADVDISNITKDTTKTITLSADDVVVTPAQLSVQLTTTKK
;
A
#
# COMPACT_ATOMS: atom_id res chain seq x y z
N MET A 1 -58.90 -24.52 83.66
CA MET A 1 -57.54 -24.96 83.35
C MET A 1 -57.35 -25.15 81.88
N LYS A 2 -56.61 -24.24 81.14
CA LYS A 2 -56.34 -24.29 79.72
C LYS A 2 -54.95 -24.92 79.49
N LYS A 3 -54.88 -26.10 78.85
CA LYS A 3 -53.61 -26.77 78.49
C LYS A 3 -53.01 -26.05 77.31
N ARG A 4 -51.76 -25.56 77.44
CA ARG A 4 -50.93 -25.03 76.36
C ARG A 4 -50.34 -26.20 75.53
N HIS A 5 -50.79 -26.39 74.32
CA HIS A 5 -50.07 -27.21 73.33
C HIS A 5 -48.80 -26.50 72.87
N LYS A 6 -47.65 -27.03 73.18
CA LYS A 6 -46.32 -26.61 72.71
C LYS A 6 -46.16 -27.14 71.28
N ASN A 7 -46.14 -26.23 70.28
CA ASN A 7 -45.83 -26.56 68.90
C ASN A 7 -44.37 -26.99 68.73
N LYS A 8 -44.12 -28.31 68.84
CA LYS A 8 -42.81 -28.95 68.61
C LYS A 8 -42.42 -28.94 67.06
N THR A 9 -43.40 -28.79 66.19
CA THR A 9 -43.19 -28.85 64.75
C THR A 9 -42.47 -27.60 64.18
N ASN A 10 -42.65 -26.42 64.80
CA ASN A 10 -41.99 -25.20 64.35
C ASN A 10 -40.49 -25.15 64.68
N THR A 11 -40.07 -25.85 65.80
CA THR A 11 -38.67 -25.83 66.19
C THR A 11 -37.79 -26.69 65.31
N ILE A 12 -38.31 -27.81 64.77
CA ILE A 12 -37.60 -28.67 63.83
C ILE A 12 -37.47 -27.97 62.46
N GLY A 13 -38.52 -27.27 62.00
CA GLY A 13 -38.48 -26.49 60.78
C GLY A 13 -37.47 -25.33 60.86
N LEU A 14 -37.44 -24.62 62.04
CA LEU A 14 -36.45 -23.57 62.26
C LEU A 14 -35.00 -24.07 62.31
N MET A 15 -34.77 -25.27 62.91
CA MET A 15 -33.45 -25.89 62.87
C MET A 15 -33.01 -26.32 61.46
N ALA A 16 -33.94 -26.86 60.61
CA ALA A 16 -33.62 -27.21 59.27
C ALA A 16 -33.26 -25.99 58.42
N VAL A 17 -34.02 -24.88 58.59
CA VAL A 17 -33.74 -23.61 57.88
C VAL A 17 -32.39 -23.01 58.33
N SER A 18 -32.08 -23.07 59.63
CA SER A 18 -30.81 -22.56 60.18
C SER A 18 -29.61 -23.38 59.64
N ILE A 19 -29.73 -24.70 59.56
CA ILE A 19 -28.68 -25.57 59.01
C ILE A 19 -28.51 -25.28 57.50
N PHE A 20 -29.60 -25.10 56.78
CA PHE A 20 -29.56 -24.78 55.34
C PHE A 20 -28.91 -23.39 55.12
N LEU A 21 -29.26 -22.39 55.93
CA LEU A 21 -28.65 -21.05 55.83
C LEU A 21 -27.16 -21.07 56.21
N ALA A 22 -26.79 -21.86 57.23
CA ALA A 22 -25.38 -22.02 57.61
C ALA A 22 -24.55 -22.74 56.51
N LEU A 23 -25.16 -23.72 55.81
CA LEU A 23 -24.53 -24.44 54.71
C LEU A 23 -24.41 -23.55 53.50
N LEU A 24 -25.39 -22.69 53.24
CA LEU A 24 -25.38 -21.71 52.17
C LEU A 24 -24.35 -20.59 52.39
N LEU A 25 -24.24 -20.11 53.65
CA LEU A 25 -23.19 -19.17 54.05
C LEU A 25 -21.79 -19.80 53.99
N PHE A 26 -21.64 -21.07 54.36
CA PHE A 26 -20.39 -21.79 54.21
C PHE A 26 -19.98 -21.97 52.77
N LEU A 27 -20.94 -22.33 51.87
CA LEU A 27 -20.70 -22.42 50.43
C LEU A 27 -20.33 -21.07 49.84
N THR A 28 -21.04 -19.98 50.19
CA THR A 28 -20.72 -18.64 49.70
C THR A 28 -19.37 -18.14 50.25
N ALA A 29 -19.02 -18.47 51.49
CA ALA A 29 -17.71 -18.18 52.08
C ALA A 29 -16.59 -18.93 51.37
N THR A 30 -16.78 -20.24 51.06
CA THR A 30 -15.79 -21.04 50.33
C THR A 30 -15.66 -20.62 48.86
N ILE A 31 -16.73 -20.16 48.21
CA ILE A 31 -16.65 -19.60 46.83
C ILE A 31 -15.96 -18.24 46.83
N ASN A 32 -16.21 -17.39 47.86
CA ASN A 32 -15.59 -16.06 47.95
C ASN A 32 -14.14 -16.09 48.46
N THR A 33 -13.71 -17.13 49.18
CA THR A 33 -12.31 -17.24 49.60
C THR A 33 -11.37 -17.70 48.48
N ASN A 34 -11.91 -18.23 47.38
CA ASN A 34 -11.11 -18.46 46.15
C ASN A 34 -10.79 -17.19 45.36
N SER A 35 -11.30 -16.02 45.76
CA SER A 35 -11.07 -14.78 45.02
C SER A 35 -10.16 -13.77 45.70
N LYS A 36 -9.89 -13.85 46.97
CA LYS A 36 -8.98 -12.88 47.67
C LYS A 36 -8.50 -13.42 49.02
N THR A 37 -7.51 -14.25 49.06
CA THR A 37 -6.50 -14.23 50.13
C THR A 37 -5.27 -14.95 49.62
N GLY A 38 -4.19 -14.19 49.42
CA GLY A 38 -2.89 -14.75 49.09
C GLY A 38 -2.41 -15.67 50.17
N THR A 39 -2.75 -16.94 50.07
CA THR A 39 -1.88 -17.96 50.54
C THR A 39 -0.85 -18.14 49.46
N GLN A 40 0.37 -17.63 49.69
CA GLN A 40 1.52 -18.04 48.90
C GLN A 40 1.62 -19.56 48.99
N VAL A 41 0.99 -20.24 48.04
CA VAL A 41 1.37 -21.58 47.69
C VAL A 41 2.74 -21.41 47.06
N ALA A 42 3.78 -21.72 47.78
CA ALA A 42 5.13 -21.84 47.23
C ALA A 42 5.04 -22.78 46.01
N GLY A 43 5.11 -22.20 44.81
CA GLY A 43 5.18 -23.01 43.60
C GLY A 43 4.42 -22.54 42.37
N ALA A 44 3.53 -21.55 42.40
CA ALA A 44 2.99 -20.97 41.16
C ALA A 44 4.01 -19.96 40.61
N THR A 45 4.99 -20.44 39.88
CA THR A 45 5.90 -19.56 39.14
C THR A 45 5.08 -18.86 38.06
N GLU A 46 4.95 -17.54 38.17
CA GLU A 46 4.24 -16.74 37.20
C GLU A 46 4.93 -16.91 35.83
N THR A 47 4.17 -17.30 34.82
CA THR A 47 4.69 -17.52 33.47
C THR A 47 4.36 -16.31 32.63
N TYR A 48 5.37 -15.66 32.11
CA TYR A 48 5.26 -14.54 31.17
C TYR A 48 5.21 -15.09 29.74
N THR A 49 4.31 -14.55 28.93
CA THR A 49 4.14 -14.95 27.53
C THR A 49 4.21 -13.75 26.61
N HIS A 50 4.77 -13.94 25.41
CA HIS A 50 4.79 -12.92 24.36
C HIS A 50 4.69 -13.56 22.99
N THR A 51 4.05 -12.87 22.04
CA THR A 51 3.93 -13.30 20.65
C THR A 51 4.75 -12.39 19.76
N LEU A 52 5.72 -12.97 19.07
CA LEU A 52 6.48 -12.29 18.04
C LEU A 52 5.84 -12.59 16.69
N THR A 53 5.56 -11.54 15.94
CA THR A 53 5.21 -11.62 14.51
C THR A 53 6.46 -11.32 13.70
N ASN A 54 6.50 -11.81 12.47
CA ASN A 54 7.58 -11.49 11.50
C ASN A 54 8.99 -11.92 11.98
N VAL A 55 9.08 -13.13 12.57
CA VAL A 55 10.39 -13.72 12.89
C VAL A 55 10.95 -14.35 11.62
N PRO A 56 12.15 -13.94 11.15
CA PRO A 56 12.73 -14.47 9.93
C PRO A 56 13.10 -15.94 10.07
N ILE A 57 13.03 -16.68 8.95
CA ILE A 57 13.41 -18.07 8.84
C ILE A 57 14.81 -18.14 8.22
N ASP A 58 15.76 -18.70 8.96
CA ASP A 58 17.09 -19.03 8.44
C ASP A 58 17.04 -20.38 7.70
N LEU A 59 17.39 -20.39 6.42
CA LEU A 59 17.49 -21.61 5.63
C LEU A 59 18.92 -22.15 5.69
N LYS A 60 19.07 -23.41 6.03
CA LYS A 60 20.34 -24.11 6.00
C LYS A 60 20.41 -25.03 4.79
N TYR A 61 21.16 -24.66 3.76
CA TYR A 61 21.34 -25.42 2.51
C TYR A 61 22.66 -25.03 1.82
N ASP A 62 23.05 -25.78 0.80
CA ASP A 62 24.22 -25.47 -0.05
C ASP A 62 23.83 -24.35 -1.05
N SER A 63 24.06 -23.10 -0.64
CA SER A 63 23.73 -21.90 -1.44
C SER A 63 24.61 -21.71 -2.68
N ASP A 64 25.67 -22.50 -2.85
CA ASP A 64 26.50 -22.46 -4.06
C ASP A 64 25.84 -23.27 -5.19
N LYS A 65 25.14 -24.35 -4.85
CA LYS A 65 24.52 -25.27 -5.80
C LYS A 65 23.02 -25.06 -5.99
N TYR A 66 22.33 -24.64 -4.95
CA TYR A 66 20.86 -24.57 -4.95
C TYR A 66 20.34 -23.15 -4.75
N PHE A 67 19.18 -22.92 -5.27
CA PHE A 67 18.36 -21.75 -5.02
C PHE A 67 17.05 -22.20 -4.37
N VAL A 68 16.61 -21.49 -3.33
CA VAL A 68 15.38 -21.82 -2.60
C VAL A 68 14.38 -20.69 -2.74
N SER A 69 13.17 -21.02 -3.18
CA SER A 69 12.08 -20.08 -3.44
C SER A 69 10.72 -20.60 -2.94
N GLY A 70 9.67 -19.79 -3.08
CA GLY A 70 8.28 -20.21 -2.88
C GLY A 70 7.89 -20.45 -1.44
N TYR A 71 8.51 -19.78 -0.46
CA TYR A 71 8.19 -19.90 0.96
C TYR A 71 7.93 -18.53 1.61
N SER A 72 7.23 -18.53 2.74
CA SER A 72 7.11 -17.34 3.59
C SER A 72 8.43 -17.12 4.33
N TYR A 73 9.00 -15.92 4.20
CA TYR A 73 10.29 -15.57 4.84
C TYR A 73 10.19 -15.40 6.35
N GLU A 74 8.99 -15.31 6.90
CA GLU A 74 8.71 -14.97 8.28
C GLU A 74 7.63 -15.88 8.87
N VAL A 75 7.74 -16.09 10.20
CA VAL A 75 6.76 -16.87 10.97
C VAL A 75 6.41 -16.18 12.28
N ARG A 76 5.31 -16.63 12.88
CA ARG A 76 4.93 -16.24 14.23
C ARG A 76 5.55 -17.18 15.26
N VAL A 77 6.10 -16.61 16.34
CA VAL A 77 6.70 -17.36 17.44
C VAL A 77 6.05 -16.94 18.77
N TYR A 78 5.53 -17.91 19.47
CA TYR A 78 5.00 -17.74 20.83
C TYR A 78 6.09 -18.08 21.83
N LEU A 79 6.52 -17.09 22.60
CA LEU A 79 7.53 -17.25 23.66
C LEU A 79 6.86 -17.33 25.02
N SER A 80 7.42 -18.15 25.91
CA SER A 80 6.96 -18.30 27.29
C SER A 80 8.15 -18.56 28.20
N SER A 81 8.20 -17.87 29.35
CA SER A 81 9.27 -18.03 30.36
C SER A 81 8.77 -17.68 31.78
N VAL A 82 9.36 -18.28 32.75
CA VAL A 82 9.23 -17.88 34.18
C VAL A 82 10.23 -16.75 34.50
N ASN A 83 11.22 -16.52 33.66
CA ASN A 83 12.20 -15.46 33.80
C ASN A 83 11.91 -14.32 32.81
N ARG A 84 11.34 -13.23 33.32
CA ARG A 84 10.96 -12.08 32.53
C ARG A 84 12.15 -11.44 31.82
N VAL A 85 13.31 -11.33 32.46
CA VAL A 85 14.50 -10.69 31.88
C VAL A 85 15.00 -11.47 30.66
N LYS A 86 15.02 -12.81 30.75
CA LYS A 86 15.38 -13.66 29.61
C LYS A 86 14.35 -13.55 28.47
N LEU A 87 13.06 -13.50 28.83
CA LEU A 87 12.00 -13.31 27.84
C LEU A 87 12.13 -11.98 27.12
N ASP A 88 12.32 -10.88 27.87
CA ASP A 88 12.47 -9.52 27.30
C ASP A 88 13.71 -9.43 26.38
N SER A 89 14.81 -10.13 26.71
CA SER A 89 16.00 -10.23 25.85
C SER A 89 15.70 -10.90 24.50
N GLU A 90 14.82 -11.91 24.46
CA GLU A 90 14.45 -12.61 23.23
C GLU A 90 13.34 -11.87 22.44
N ILE A 91 12.57 -10.99 23.07
CA ILE A 91 11.58 -10.13 22.41
C ILE A 91 12.29 -9.06 21.59
N ASN A 92 13.32 -8.45 22.13
CA ASN A 92 14.08 -7.40 21.48
C ASN A 92 14.94 -7.99 20.33
N SER A 93 14.75 -7.50 19.11
CA SER A 93 15.49 -7.93 17.90
C SER A 93 17.00 -7.84 18.03
N ASP A 94 17.50 -6.81 18.74
CA ASP A 94 18.94 -6.53 18.85
C ASP A 94 19.67 -7.48 19.83
N THR A 95 18.93 -8.05 20.79
CA THR A 95 19.48 -8.96 21.82
C THR A 95 19.04 -10.40 21.64
N ARG A 96 18.10 -10.66 20.72
CA ARG A 96 17.55 -11.98 20.42
C ARG A 96 18.65 -12.96 20.00
N GLN A 97 18.72 -14.09 20.66
CA GLN A 97 19.67 -15.15 20.35
C GLN A 97 19.04 -16.31 19.59
N PHE A 98 17.75 -16.61 19.86
CA PHE A 98 17.13 -17.71 19.17
C PHE A 98 16.93 -17.41 17.67
N LYS A 99 16.97 -18.48 16.87
CA LYS A 99 16.71 -18.45 15.44
C LYS A 99 15.69 -19.52 15.08
N VAL A 100 14.85 -19.22 14.09
CA VAL A 100 13.99 -20.22 13.46
C VAL A 100 14.70 -20.73 12.23
N VAL A 101 14.96 -22.02 12.18
CA VAL A 101 15.78 -22.65 11.13
C VAL A 101 14.97 -23.72 10.41
N ALA A 102 15.03 -23.71 9.07
CA ALA A 102 14.66 -24.82 8.21
C ALA A 102 15.92 -25.48 7.64
N ASP A 103 16.16 -26.73 8.01
CA ASP A 103 17.31 -27.49 7.54
C ASP A 103 16.95 -28.26 6.26
N LEU A 104 17.50 -27.82 5.14
CA LEU A 104 17.33 -28.37 3.81
C LEU A 104 18.54 -29.19 3.33
N SER A 105 19.55 -29.42 4.20
CA SER A 105 20.84 -30.02 3.83
C SER A 105 20.70 -31.45 3.27
N HIS A 106 19.57 -32.11 3.55
CA HIS A 106 19.29 -33.50 3.13
C HIS A 106 18.09 -33.60 2.18
N GLU A 107 17.53 -32.45 1.77
CA GLU A 107 16.40 -32.42 0.87
C GLU A 107 16.85 -32.43 -0.59
N GLU A 108 16.11 -33.14 -1.43
CA GLU A 108 16.31 -33.17 -2.87
C GLU A 108 15.61 -32.00 -3.56
N THR A 109 15.96 -31.71 -4.79
CA THR A 109 15.30 -30.70 -5.62
C THR A 109 13.79 -30.96 -5.77
N GLY A 110 13.05 -29.87 -6.02
CA GLY A 110 11.59 -29.86 -6.12
C GLY A 110 10.93 -29.21 -4.90
N THR A 111 9.60 -29.28 -4.87
CA THR A 111 8.82 -28.71 -3.76
C THR A 111 8.80 -29.68 -2.57
N ARG A 112 9.25 -29.17 -1.41
CA ARG A 112 9.37 -29.94 -0.17
C ARG A 112 8.63 -29.23 0.97
N THR A 113 8.07 -30.01 1.88
CA THR A 113 7.51 -29.51 3.15
C THR A 113 8.50 -29.79 4.27
N VAL A 114 9.05 -28.75 4.85
CA VAL A 114 10.13 -28.84 5.84
C VAL A 114 9.66 -28.33 7.19
N ARG A 115 10.08 -29.02 8.26
CA ARG A 115 9.77 -28.65 9.63
C ARG A 115 10.71 -27.55 10.11
N LEU A 116 10.13 -26.51 10.71
CA LEU A 116 10.86 -25.44 11.39
C LEU A 116 11.32 -25.88 12.77
N LYS A 117 12.52 -25.46 13.16
CA LYS A 117 13.11 -25.69 14.47
C LYS A 117 13.60 -24.39 15.07
N VAL A 118 13.44 -24.24 16.38
CA VAL A 118 14.09 -23.15 17.12
C VAL A 118 15.46 -23.62 17.56
N THR A 119 16.47 -22.80 17.34
CA THR A 119 17.85 -23.00 17.76
C THR A 119 18.30 -21.85 18.65
N ASN A 120 19.35 -22.04 19.47
CA ASN A 120 19.91 -21.03 20.38
C ASN A 120 18.89 -20.42 21.36
N LEU A 121 17.87 -21.18 21.73
CA LEU A 121 16.89 -20.73 22.72
C LEU A 121 17.52 -20.81 24.12
N PRO A 122 17.50 -19.72 24.92
CA PRO A 122 17.99 -19.75 26.30
C PRO A 122 17.24 -20.77 27.17
N SER A 123 17.94 -21.35 28.15
CA SER A 123 17.28 -22.16 29.18
C SER A 123 16.19 -21.34 29.88
N ASP A 124 15.09 -21.97 30.23
CA ASP A 124 13.90 -21.39 30.87
C ASP A 124 13.00 -20.54 29.93
N VAL A 125 13.32 -20.44 28.63
CA VAL A 125 12.44 -19.90 27.59
C VAL A 125 11.94 -21.05 26.73
N THR A 126 10.65 -21.11 26.50
CA THR A 126 10.03 -22.03 25.54
C THR A 126 9.51 -21.24 24.34
N ALA A 127 9.63 -21.81 23.16
CA ALA A 127 9.15 -21.21 21.91
C ALA A 127 8.28 -22.20 21.13
N THR A 128 7.17 -21.71 20.62
CA THR A 128 6.30 -22.46 19.71
C THR A 128 6.15 -21.68 18.42
N ILE A 129 6.44 -22.33 17.29
CA ILE A 129 6.40 -21.74 15.94
C ILE A 129 5.04 -22.02 15.30
N GLU A 130 4.49 -21.03 14.60
CA GLU A 130 3.29 -21.18 13.79
C GLU A 130 3.45 -20.45 12.43
N PRO A 131 3.34 -21.15 11.28
CA PRO A 131 3.16 -22.61 11.13
C PRO A 131 4.41 -23.41 11.54
N LYS A 132 4.23 -24.70 11.87
CA LYS A 132 5.35 -25.61 12.27
C LYS A 132 6.16 -26.11 11.09
N THR A 133 5.63 -25.98 9.88
CA THR A 133 6.23 -26.41 8.62
C THR A 133 6.07 -25.33 7.58
N ILE A 134 7.01 -25.27 6.65
CA ILE A 134 6.91 -24.44 5.44
C ILE A 134 7.04 -25.31 4.20
N SER A 135 6.41 -24.88 3.11
CA SER A 135 6.65 -25.45 1.79
C SER A 135 7.71 -24.59 1.11
N VAL A 136 8.73 -25.22 0.55
CA VAL A 136 9.84 -24.57 -0.17
C VAL A 136 10.07 -25.27 -1.50
N THR A 137 10.51 -24.52 -2.50
CA THR A 137 10.96 -25.08 -3.77
C THR A 137 12.47 -24.96 -3.87
N ILE A 138 13.15 -26.09 -4.02
CA ILE A 138 14.61 -26.21 -4.13
C ILE A 138 14.94 -26.50 -5.60
N GLY A 139 15.63 -25.60 -6.27
CA GLY A 139 16.06 -25.77 -7.66
C GLY A 139 17.58 -25.69 -7.79
N GLN A 140 18.13 -26.10 -8.92
CA GLN A 140 19.53 -25.87 -9.25
C GLN A 140 19.73 -24.37 -9.49
N LYS A 141 20.77 -23.82 -8.86
CA LYS A 141 21.10 -22.40 -8.97
C LYS A 141 21.67 -22.09 -10.34
N GLU A 142 21.04 -21.18 -11.03
CA GLU A 142 21.50 -20.65 -12.31
C GLU A 142 21.59 -19.12 -12.24
N SER A 143 22.50 -18.56 -13.05
CA SER A 143 22.64 -17.11 -13.21
C SER A 143 22.69 -16.76 -14.67
N LYS A 144 21.90 -15.79 -15.09
CA LYS A 144 21.84 -15.29 -16.47
C LYS A 144 21.70 -13.77 -16.48
N THR A 145 22.19 -13.13 -17.53
CA THR A 145 22.06 -11.69 -17.74
C THR A 145 20.79 -11.43 -18.56
N PHE A 146 20.00 -10.46 -18.13
CA PHE A 146 18.76 -10.03 -18.80
C PHE A 146 18.79 -8.54 -19.06
N GLU A 147 18.04 -8.09 -20.07
CA GLU A 147 17.83 -6.68 -20.38
C GLU A 147 16.96 -6.02 -19.32
N VAL A 148 17.22 -4.73 -19.07
CA VAL A 148 16.43 -3.91 -18.15
C VAL A 148 15.53 -3.00 -18.97
N GLN A 149 14.23 -3.07 -18.70
CA GLN A 149 13.22 -2.23 -19.36
C GLN A 149 12.57 -1.30 -18.34
N GLY A 150 12.52 -0.02 -18.65
CA GLY A 150 11.75 0.96 -17.87
C GLY A 150 10.26 0.83 -18.17
N VAL A 151 9.43 0.76 -17.14
CA VAL A 151 7.97 0.58 -17.30
C VAL A 151 7.20 1.64 -16.52
N VAL A 152 6.22 2.24 -17.20
CA VAL A 152 5.26 3.19 -16.63
C VAL A 152 3.86 2.72 -16.98
N ALA A 153 3.02 2.48 -15.97
CA ALA A 153 1.63 2.13 -16.23
C ALA A 153 0.84 3.35 -16.75
N ALA A 154 -0.10 3.12 -17.66
CA ALA A 154 -0.92 4.19 -18.22
C ALA A 154 -1.71 4.97 -17.14
N SER A 155 -2.11 4.28 -16.07
CA SER A 155 -2.79 4.89 -14.90
C SER A 155 -1.91 5.82 -14.06
N GLN A 156 -0.59 5.77 -14.25
CA GLN A 156 0.40 6.61 -13.55
C GLN A 156 0.75 7.88 -14.31
N VAL A 157 0.10 8.15 -15.44
CA VAL A 157 0.30 9.39 -16.20
C VAL A 157 -0.88 10.32 -15.93
N ALA A 158 -0.60 11.52 -15.47
CA ALA A 158 -1.63 12.51 -15.19
C ALA A 158 -2.40 12.90 -16.47
N VAL A 159 -3.67 13.23 -16.29
CA VAL A 159 -4.54 13.66 -17.39
C VAL A 159 -3.93 14.87 -18.11
N GLY A 160 -3.85 14.82 -19.43
CA GLY A 160 -3.26 15.87 -20.26
C GLY A 160 -1.73 15.80 -20.41
N TYR A 161 -1.13 14.67 -20.02
CA TYR A 161 0.28 14.38 -20.27
C TYR A 161 0.47 13.09 -21.07
N GLU A 162 1.59 12.97 -21.74
CA GLU A 162 2.03 11.74 -22.40
C GLU A 162 3.49 11.45 -22.10
N VAL A 163 3.84 10.18 -21.95
CA VAL A 163 5.22 9.74 -21.81
C VAL A 163 5.89 9.80 -23.19
N THR A 164 7.01 10.51 -23.28
CA THR A 164 7.79 10.66 -24.52
C THR A 164 9.06 9.83 -24.52
N ASP A 165 9.62 9.55 -23.34
CA ASP A 165 10.81 8.73 -23.19
C ASP A 165 10.82 8.03 -21.83
N VAL A 166 11.32 6.78 -21.81
CA VAL A 166 11.56 5.99 -20.61
C VAL A 166 12.91 5.34 -20.74
N SER A 167 13.83 5.65 -19.87
CA SER A 167 15.19 5.11 -19.90
C SER A 167 15.69 4.70 -18.53
N THR A 168 16.67 3.79 -18.52
CA THR A 168 17.32 3.30 -17.30
C THR A 168 18.83 3.48 -17.42
N ASN A 169 19.50 3.62 -16.27
CA ASN A 169 20.97 3.73 -16.24
C ASN A 169 21.69 2.40 -16.38
N LEU A 170 20.96 1.29 -16.51
CA LEU A 170 21.46 -0.06 -16.68
C LEU A 170 20.77 -0.71 -17.90
N ASP A 171 21.56 -1.16 -18.86
CA ASP A 171 21.05 -1.89 -20.02
C ASP A 171 20.76 -3.36 -19.69
N THR A 172 21.58 -3.93 -18.81
CA THR A 172 21.47 -5.35 -18.41
C THR A 172 21.83 -5.56 -16.96
N VAL A 173 21.25 -6.60 -16.34
CA VAL A 173 21.55 -7.04 -14.98
C VAL A 173 21.64 -8.55 -14.89
N LYS A 174 22.42 -9.03 -13.91
CA LYS A 174 22.53 -10.44 -13.60
C LYS A 174 21.41 -10.88 -12.66
N VAL A 175 20.64 -11.88 -13.07
CA VAL A 175 19.63 -12.53 -12.25
C VAL A 175 20.11 -13.92 -11.87
N THR A 176 19.96 -14.26 -10.58
CA THR A 176 20.26 -15.59 -10.04
C THR A 176 18.99 -16.16 -9.43
N SER A 177 18.61 -17.36 -9.87
CA SER A 177 17.44 -18.08 -9.37
C SER A 177 17.62 -19.59 -9.58
N ASP A 178 16.55 -20.37 -9.45
CA ASP A 178 16.59 -21.74 -9.93
C ASP A 178 16.47 -21.80 -11.47
N GLU A 179 17.03 -22.85 -12.08
CA GLU A 179 17.05 -23.05 -13.52
C GLU A 179 15.67 -22.92 -14.17
N SER A 180 14.63 -23.46 -13.54
CA SER A 180 13.26 -23.43 -14.10
C SER A 180 12.66 -22.02 -14.12
N ILE A 181 13.04 -21.19 -13.17
CA ILE A 181 12.64 -19.76 -13.12
C ILE A 181 13.45 -18.97 -14.15
N ILE A 182 14.79 -19.17 -14.20
CA ILE A 182 15.66 -18.48 -15.17
C ILE A 182 15.18 -18.68 -16.62
N GLN A 183 14.70 -19.88 -16.96
CA GLN A 183 14.17 -20.17 -18.30
C GLN A 183 12.86 -19.45 -18.62
N ARG A 184 12.12 -19.02 -17.61
CA ARG A 184 10.83 -18.31 -17.77
C ARG A 184 10.97 -16.80 -17.78
N ILE A 185 12.11 -16.26 -17.31
CA ILE A 185 12.36 -14.82 -17.30
C ILE A 185 12.51 -14.35 -18.74
N ASP A 186 11.71 -13.35 -19.13
CA ASP A 186 11.79 -12.64 -20.39
C ASP A 186 12.77 -11.46 -20.26
N HIS A 187 12.50 -10.57 -19.33
CA HIS A 187 13.32 -9.39 -19.05
C HIS A 187 13.26 -8.98 -17.57
N VAL A 188 13.95 -7.89 -17.23
CA VAL A 188 13.90 -7.27 -15.90
C VAL A 188 13.27 -5.90 -16.02
N GLU A 189 12.24 -5.63 -15.22
CA GLU A 189 11.55 -4.35 -15.20
C GLU A 189 12.10 -3.41 -14.14
N ALA A 190 12.26 -2.14 -14.53
CA ALA A 190 12.42 -0.99 -13.66
C ALA A 190 11.09 -0.21 -13.68
N ALA A 191 10.14 -0.62 -12.85
CA ALA A 191 8.82 -0.03 -12.82
C ALA A 191 8.78 1.24 -11.97
N LEU A 192 7.99 2.25 -12.43
CA LEU A 192 7.68 3.42 -11.62
C LEU A 192 6.94 2.97 -10.33
N PRO A 193 7.27 3.53 -9.14
CA PRO A 193 6.56 3.20 -7.90
C PRO A 193 5.04 3.42 -8.02
N GLU A 194 4.25 2.54 -7.41
CA GLU A 194 2.78 2.53 -7.56
C GLU A 194 2.09 3.81 -7.04
N ASP A 195 2.73 4.52 -6.11
CA ASP A 195 2.24 5.76 -5.49
C ASP A 195 2.61 7.02 -6.28
N GLU A 196 3.40 6.90 -7.35
CA GLU A 196 3.80 8.02 -8.19
C GLU A 196 2.83 8.23 -9.36
N VAL A 197 2.45 9.50 -9.59
CA VAL A 197 1.68 9.95 -10.76
C VAL A 197 2.43 11.05 -11.46
N LEU A 198 2.68 10.87 -12.75
CA LEU A 198 3.52 11.74 -13.58
C LEU A 198 2.74 12.95 -14.10
N ASP A 199 2.98 14.11 -13.52
CA ASP A 199 2.59 15.44 -14.03
C ASP A 199 3.80 16.28 -14.47
N GLY A 200 4.99 15.67 -14.45
CA GLY A 200 6.29 16.20 -14.83
C GLY A 200 7.30 15.09 -15.01
N ASN A 201 8.53 15.44 -15.41
CA ASN A 201 9.61 14.46 -15.56
C ASN A 201 9.96 13.81 -14.23
N TYR A 202 10.22 12.50 -14.26
CA TYR A 202 10.63 11.71 -13.12
C TYR A 202 12.09 11.25 -13.27
N SER A 203 12.83 11.23 -12.17
CA SER A 203 14.15 10.63 -12.08
C SER A 203 14.38 10.09 -10.68
N GLY A 204 14.38 8.76 -10.54
CA GLY A 204 14.47 8.12 -9.24
C GLY A 204 15.11 6.75 -9.27
N LYS A 205 15.49 6.23 -8.08
CA LYS A 205 15.95 4.85 -7.92
C LYS A 205 14.75 3.95 -7.66
N VAL A 206 14.58 2.94 -8.50
CA VAL A 206 13.52 1.95 -8.42
C VAL A 206 14.08 0.55 -8.20
N ASN A 207 13.28 -0.33 -7.59
CA ASN A 207 13.63 -1.72 -7.46
C ASN A 207 13.47 -2.44 -8.79
N LEU A 208 14.36 -3.38 -9.08
CA LEU A 208 14.28 -4.23 -10.25
C LEU A 208 13.50 -5.51 -9.96
N GLN A 209 12.68 -5.94 -10.92
CA GLN A 209 11.88 -7.15 -10.84
C GLN A 209 12.08 -8.00 -12.09
N ALA A 210 12.33 -9.30 -11.92
CA ALA A 210 12.39 -10.23 -13.03
C ALA A 210 10.97 -10.64 -13.44
N VAL A 211 10.66 -10.58 -14.74
CA VAL A 211 9.30 -10.74 -15.24
C VAL A 211 9.27 -11.77 -16.37
N ALA A 212 8.25 -12.61 -16.39
CA ALA A 212 7.97 -13.52 -17.50
C ALA A 212 7.22 -12.78 -18.62
N SER A 213 7.16 -13.38 -19.80
CA SER A 213 6.47 -12.82 -20.98
C SER A 213 4.97 -12.53 -20.78
N ASP A 214 4.34 -13.13 -19.76
CA ASP A 214 2.94 -12.89 -19.38
C ASP A 214 2.78 -11.78 -18.31
N GLY A 215 3.86 -11.11 -17.91
CA GLY A 215 3.87 -10.08 -16.86
C GLY A 215 3.96 -10.63 -15.44
N THR A 216 4.11 -11.94 -15.25
CA THR A 216 4.24 -12.52 -13.91
C THR A 216 5.62 -12.22 -13.33
N VAL A 217 5.66 -11.63 -12.12
CA VAL A 217 6.90 -11.39 -11.38
C VAL A 217 7.46 -12.71 -10.86
N LEU A 218 8.73 -12.96 -11.14
CA LEU A 218 9.44 -14.18 -10.80
C LEU A 218 10.47 -13.95 -9.68
N ALA A 219 10.61 -14.93 -8.79
CA ALA A 219 11.56 -14.85 -7.69
C ALA A 219 13.01 -15.01 -8.17
N GLY A 220 13.88 -14.07 -7.77
CA GLY A 220 15.30 -14.13 -8.09
C GLY A 220 16.10 -13.07 -7.34
N ILE A 221 17.40 -13.27 -7.25
CA ILE A 221 18.36 -12.28 -6.74
C ILE A 221 18.89 -11.51 -7.95
N ILE A 222 18.57 -10.23 -8.01
CA ILE A 222 18.99 -9.32 -9.07
C ILE A 222 20.17 -8.47 -8.57
N ALA A 223 21.25 -8.45 -9.33
CA ALA A 223 22.46 -7.71 -8.99
C ALA A 223 22.90 -6.78 -10.13
N PRO A 224 22.88 -5.44 -9.91
CA PRO A 224 22.37 -4.73 -8.73
C PRO A 224 20.83 -4.82 -8.61
N SER A 225 20.29 -4.69 -7.40
CA SER A 225 18.83 -4.83 -7.14
C SER A 225 18.00 -3.57 -7.45
N LYS A 226 18.67 -2.46 -7.78
CA LYS A 226 18.06 -1.17 -8.09
C LYS A 226 18.71 -0.54 -9.31
N ALA A 227 17.89 0.15 -10.10
CA ALA A 227 18.35 1.02 -11.18
C ALA A 227 17.78 2.43 -11.00
N ARG A 228 18.36 3.39 -11.72
CA ARG A 228 17.75 4.70 -11.90
C ARG A 228 16.81 4.60 -13.08
N LEU A 229 15.58 5.04 -12.88
CA LEU A 229 14.56 5.21 -13.92
C LEU A 229 14.41 6.70 -14.20
N ASP A 230 14.56 7.08 -15.46
CA ASP A 230 14.32 8.44 -15.95
C ASP A 230 13.14 8.39 -16.91
N VAL A 231 12.11 9.20 -16.64
CA VAL A 231 10.89 9.29 -17.45
C VAL A 231 10.68 10.73 -17.85
N THR A 232 10.54 10.95 -19.14
CA THR A 232 10.20 12.27 -19.69
C THR A 232 8.74 12.29 -20.11
N VAL A 233 8.00 13.28 -19.62
CA VAL A 233 6.61 13.51 -19.98
C VAL A 233 6.43 14.86 -20.62
N LYS A 234 5.46 14.96 -21.52
CA LYS A 234 5.10 16.19 -22.20
C LYS A 234 3.62 16.48 -21.97
N LYS A 235 3.31 17.74 -21.66
CA LYS A 235 1.94 18.21 -21.59
C LYS A 235 1.32 18.22 -22.98
N LEU A 236 0.17 17.61 -23.13
CA LEU A 236 -0.60 17.65 -24.38
C LEU A 236 -1.22 19.03 -24.54
N THR A 237 -0.91 19.70 -25.66
CA THR A 237 -1.41 21.03 -25.95
C THR A 237 -1.77 21.15 -27.43
N LYS A 238 -2.73 22.02 -27.75
CA LYS A 238 -3.14 22.36 -29.10
C LYS A 238 -3.39 23.86 -29.20
N GLU A 239 -2.94 24.49 -30.27
CA GLU A 239 -3.27 25.87 -30.59
C GLU A 239 -4.54 25.91 -31.41
N VAL A 240 -5.53 26.72 -30.97
CA VAL A 240 -6.83 26.87 -31.61
C VAL A 240 -7.19 28.34 -31.78
N PRO A 241 -7.90 28.74 -32.83
CA PRO A 241 -8.38 30.10 -33.02
C PRO A 241 -9.47 30.46 -32.00
N VAL A 242 -9.54 31.75 -31.69
CA VAL A 242 -10.62 32.32 -30.89
C VAL A 242 -11.65 32.95 -31.83
N LYS A 243 -12.89 32.54 -31.68
CA LYS A 243 -14.04 33.10 -32.40
C LYS A 243 -14.90 33.91 -31.44
N ILE A 244 -15.14 35.17 -31.86
CA ILE A 244 -15.98 36.07 -31.08
C ILE A 244 -17.38 36.12 -31.67
N ASN A 245 -18.36 35.91 -30.79
CA ASN A 245 -19.77 36.14 -31.12
C ASN A 245 -20.19 37.46 -30.45
N LEU A 246 -20.57 38.44 -31.26
CA LEU A 246 -21.15 39.68 -30.74
C LEU A 246 -22.60 39.42 -30.39
N VAL A 247 -22.93 39.59 -29.09
CA VAL A 247 -24.28 39.39 -28.56
C VAL A 247 -24.88 40.69 -28.02
N GLY A 248 -26.21 40.78 -28.03
CA GLY A 248 -26.94 42.00 -27.61
C GLY A 248 -27.29 42.92 -28.79
N GLU A 249 -27.96 44.00 -28.51
CA GLU A 249 -28.44 44.95 -29.49
C GLU A 249 -27.46 46.12 -29.63
N MET A 250 -27.08 46.44 -30.88
CA MET A 250 -26.23 47.58 -31.20
C MET A 250 -27.00 48.88 -30.98
N ASP A 251 -26.38 49.91 -30.39
CA ASP A 251 -26.97 51.23 -30.21
C ASP A 251 -27.40 51.85 -31.54
N GLU A 252 -28.57 52.47 -31.56
CA GLU A 252 -29.17 53.05 -32.77
C GLU A 252 -28.35 54.17 -33.41
N SER A 253 -27.45 54.81 -32.67
CA SER A 253 -26.55 55.84 -33.17
C SER A 253 -25.37 55.31 -33.95
N LEU A 254 -25.15 53.97 -33.95
CA LEU A 254 -24.05 53.32 -34.61
C LEU A 254 -24.49 52.65 -35.91
N SER A 255 -23.57 52.60 -36.86
CA SER A 255 -23.74 51.89 -38.14
C SER A 255 -22.99 50.54 -38.15
N LYS A 256 -21.88 50.42 -37.37
CA LYS A 256 -21.05 49.23 -37.32
C LYS A 256 -20.25 49.16 -36.02
N ILE A 257 -19.97 47.96 -35.56
CA ILE A 257 -18.98 47.67 -34.51
C ILE A 257 -18.01 46.62 -35.07
N ASP A 258 -16.76 46.98 -35.14
CA ASP A 258 -15.65 46.07 -35.47
C ASP A 258 -14.92 45.66 -34.20
N TYR A 259 -14.32 44.47 -34.18
CA TYR A 259 -13.53 44.02 -33.04
C TYR A 259 -12.11 43.63 -33.47
N LYS A 260 -11.18 43.78 -32.52
CA LYS A 260 -9.80 43.31 -32.64
C LYS A 260 -9.40 42.64 -31.34
N LEU A 261 -8.93 41.39 -31.44
CA LEU A 261 -8.43 40.62 -30.32
C LEU A 261 -6.97 40.97 -30.03
N SER A 262 -6.60 40.89 -28.76
CA SER A 262 -5.17 40.98 -28.35
C SER A 262 -4.36 39.78 -28.86
N GLN A 263 -5.01 38.61 -29.03
CA GLN A 263 -4.45 37.41 -29.64
C GLN A 263 -5.55 36.68 -30.41
N ASN A 264 -5.22 36.13 -31.59
CA ASN A 264 -6.20 35.43 -32.41
C ASN A 264 -6.27 33.92 -32.13
N THR A 265 -5.25 33.38 -31.47
CA THR A 265 -5.16 31.97 -31.09
C THR A 265 -4.87 31.84 -29.57
N VAL A 266 -5.28 30.73 -28.99
CA VAL A 266 -5.01 30.35 -27.61
C VAL A 266 -4.55 28.91 -27.56
N THR A 267 -3.79 28.58 -26.55
CA THR A 267 -3.35 27.20 -26.26
C THR A 267 -4.36 26.52 -25.37
N ILE A 268 -4.88 25.38 -25.80
CA ILE A 268 -5.69 24.49 -24.95
C ILE A 268 -4.85 23.30 -24.52
N SER A 269 -5.11 22.79 -23.31
CA SER A 269 -4.47 21.59 -22.77
C SER A 269 -5.49 20.69 -22.12
N GLY A 270 -5.39 19.37 -22.33
CA GLY A 270 -6.34 18.38 -21.86
C GLY A 270 -6.00 16.99 -22.38
N THR A 271 -6.94 16.05 -22.32
CA THR A 271 -6.79 14.74 -22.94
C THR A 271 -6.70 14.85 -24.46
N ARG A 272 -6.14 13.84 -25.11
CA ARG A 272 -6.05 13.81 -26.59
C ARG A 272 -7.45 13.91 -27.22
N GLU A 273 -8.43 13.18 -26.67
CA GLU A 273 -9.81 13.16 -27.15
C GLU A 273 -10.45 14.55 -27.03
N ALA A 274 -10.27 15.24 -25.90
CA ALA A 274 -10.79 16.60 -25.71
C ALA A 274 -10.13 17.61 -26.66
N LEU A 275 -8.80 17.52 -26.85
CA LEU A 275 -8.07 18.38 -27.78
C LEU A 275 -8.49 18.15 -29.24
N ASP A 276 -8.75 16.90 -29.63
CA ASP A 276 -9.18 16.57 -31.00
C ASP A 276 -10.61 17.05 -31.30
N ALA A 277 -11.47 17.07 -30.26
CA ALA A 277 -12.86 17.53 -30.36
C ALA A 277 -12.98 19.06 -30.55
N ILE A 278 -11.99 19.84 -30.09
CA ILE A 278 -12.06 21.31 -30.12
C ILE A 278 -11.28 21.84 -31.30
N SER A 279 -11.96 22.54 -32.22
CA SER A 279 -11.36 23.20 -33.37
C SER A 279 -11.22 24.70 -33.17
N GLU A 280 -12.03 25.33 -32.36
CA GLU A 280 -12.03 26.76 -32.02
C GLU A 280 -12.55 26.98 -30.61
N VAL A 281 -12.16 28.09 -29.97
CA VAL A 281 -12.73 28.53 -28.69
C VAL A 281 -13.64 29.70 -28.93
N GLU A 282 -14.94 29.54 -28.65
CA GLU A 282 -15.93 30.61 -28.82
C GLU A 282 -16.06 31.44 -27.54
N ALA A 283 -16.26 32.73 -27.68
CA ALA A 283 -16.57 33.64 -26.57
C ALA A 283 -17.56 34.72 -27.00
N ASP A 284 -18.51 34.99 -26.13
CA ASP A 284 -19.50 36.00 -26.35
C ASP A 284 -19.03 37.36 -25.83
N VAL A 285 -19.24 38.37 -26.63
CA VAL A 285 -18.98 39.77 -26.26
C VAL A 285 -20.29 40.56 -26.35
N ASP A 286 -20.82 40.94 -25.21
CA ASP A 286 -22.01 41.78 -25.13
C ASP A 286 -21.68 43.19 -25.63
N ILE A 287 -22.36 43.62 -26.71
CA ILE A 287 -22.21 44.92 -27.34
C ILE A 287 -23.31 45.89 -26.90
N SER A 288 -24.26 45.48 -26.03
CA SER A 288 -25.32 46.33 -25.52
C SER A 288 -24.70 47.56 -24.80
N ASN A 289 -25.29 48.74 -25.01
CA ASN A 289 -24.86 50.01 -24.42
C ASN A 289 -23.44 50.49 -24.85
N ILE A 290 -22.88 49.97 -25.92
CA ILE A 290 -21.62 50.48 -26.51
C ILE A 290 -21.96 51.64 -27.46
N THR A 291 -21.49 52.84 -27.12
CA THR A 291 -21.69 54.06 -27.90
C THR A 291 -20.39 54.70 -28.37
N LYS A 292 -19.24 54.19 -27.93
CA LYS A 292 -17.87 54.66 -28.29
C LYS A 292 -16.89 53.53 -28.22
N ASP A 293 -15.73 53.72 -28.80
CA ASP A 293 -14.62 52.78 -28.75
C ASP A 293 -14.31 52.39 -27.31
N THR A 294 -14.21 51.09 -27.07
CA THR A 294 -13.97 50.53 -25.72
C THR A 294 -13.17 49.23 -25.80
N THR A 295 -12.52 48.90 -24.72
CA THR A 295 -11.84 47.61 -24.58
C THR A 295 -12.53 46.82 -23.49
N LYS A 296 -12.93 45.59 -23.81
CA LYS A 296 -13.50 44.63 -22.87
C LYS A 296 -12.55 43.47 -22.63
N THR A 297 -12.50 42.99 -21.43
CA THR A 297 -11.82 41.71 -21.11
C THR A 297 -12.85 40.59 -21.11
N ILE A 298 -12.60 39.54 -21.84
CA ILE A 298 -13.44 38.35 -21.93
C ILE A 298 -12.74 37.17 -21.28
N THR A 299 -13.51 36.27 -20.69
CA THR A 299 -13.02 35.00 -20.16
C THR A 299 -13.29 33.93 -21.21
N LEU A 300 -12.27 33.12 -21.46
CA LEU A 300 -12.33 31.98 -22.38
C LEU A 300 -12.47 30.69 -21.60
N SER A 301 -13.39 29.84 -22.01
CA SER A 301 -13.56 28.50 -21.48
C SER A 301 -13.97 27.56 -22.60
N ALA A 302 -13.56 26.31 -22.48
CA ALA A 302 -14.05 25.21 -23.32
C ALA A 302 -14.15 23.96 -22.45
N ASP A 303 -15.04 23.05 -22.82
CA ASP A 303 -15.34 21.86 -22.02
C ASP A 303 -14.14 20.90 -22.04
N ASP A 304 -13.85 20.30 -20.88
CA ASP A 304 -12.81 19.28 -20.67
C ASP A 304 -11.36 19.69 -21.00
N VAL A 305 -11.11 20.99 -21.19
CA VAL A 305 -9.75 21.54 -21.44
C VAL A 305 -9.48 22.79 -20.60
N VAL A 306 -8.19 23.06 -20.39
CA VAL A 306 -7.73 24.33 -19.80
C VAL A 306 -7.27 25.25 -20.91
N VAL A 307 -7.85 26.46 -20.98
CA VAL A 307 -7.50 27.48 -21.97
C VAL A 307 -6.43 28.43 -21.40
N THR A 308 -5.38 28.69 -22.16
CA THR A 308 -4.30 29.60 -21.76
C THR A 308 -3.97 30.57 -22.91
N PRO A 309 -4.03 31.90 -22.70
CA PRO A 309 -4.52 32.57 -21.49
C PRO A 309 -6.04 32.41 -21.31
N ALA A 310 -6.52 32.35 -20.04
CA ALA A 310 -7.95 32.26 -19.73
C ALA A 310 -8.73 33.55 -19.98
N GLN A 311 -8.03 34.66 -20.26
CA GLN A 311 -8.63 35.96 -20.53
C GLN A 311 -7.93 36.64 -21.69
N LEU A 312 -8.74 37.28 -22.56
CA LEU A 312 -8.25 38.12 -23.63
C LEU A 312 -8.90 39.49 -23.60
N SER A 313 -8.20 40.49 -24.15
CA SER A 313 -8.75 41.81 -24.39
C SER A 313 -9.31 41.91 -25.81
N VAL A 314 -10.54 42.42 -25.90
CA VAL A 314 -11.24 42.69 -27.15
C VAL A 314 -11.40 44.20 -27.28
N GLN A 315 -10.77 44.79 -28.23
CA GLN A 315 -10.94 46.20 -28.59
C GLN A 315 -12.12 46.31 -29.57
N LEU A 316 -13.14 47.03 -29.16
CA LEU A 316 -14.34 47.31 -29.98
C LEU A 316 -14.20 48.73 -30.55
N THR A 317 -14.30 48.82 -31.88
CA THR A 317 -14.23 50.10 -32.62
C THR A 317 -15.62 50.39 -33.22
N THR A 318 -16.12 51.58 -32.94
CA THR A 318 -17.49 52.00 -33.35
C THR A 318 -17.47 52.94 -34.52
N THR A 319 -18.40 52.74 -35.48
CA THR A 319 -18.63 53.66 -36.59
C THR A 319 -20.03 54.26 -36.40
N LYS A 320 -20.10 55.59 -36.35
CA LYS A 320 -21.37 56.31 -36.22
C LYS A 320 -22.14 56.35 -37.57
N LYS A 321 -23.44 56.51 -37.49
CA LYS A 321 -24.29 56.76 -38.65
C LYS A 321 -24.04 58.14 -39.23
#